data_94e35ca05a67ed8d4f1848b37000b3f7
#
_entry.id   94e35ca05a67ed8d4f1848b37000b3f7
#
_cell.length_a   1.000
_cell.length_b   1.000
_cell.length_c   1.000
_cell.angle_alpha   90.00
_cell.angle_beta   90.00
_cell.angle_gamma   90.00
#
_symmetry.space_group_name_H-M   'P 1'
#
loop_
_entity.id
_entity.type
_entity.pdbx_description
1 polymer ?
#
loop_
_entity_poly.entity_id
_entity_poly.type
_entity_poly.pdbx_seq_one_letter_code
_entity_poly.pdbx_strand_id
1 'polypeptide(L)'
;ADLEWKGRPRKLMLWANRNGFYYVLDRATGEFLLGKSFVKQTWAAGLDEKGRPVKVPHMGPSREGTLVFPGVQGGTNWYSPSYSPRTGLFYIPTWDDYSTVFYKFAAEYEPGKRYLGGIPKTIIPSLRREPIKSWGAESGYGAVRALDPRTGDKKWDFKMSDVTNSGLLTTASDLLFTGGREGYF
;
A
#
# COMPACT_ATOMS: atom_id res chain seq x y z
N ALA A 1 13.69 -12.65 -1.90
CA ALA A 1 14.53 -12.83 -3.07
C ALA A 1 16.01 -12.79 -2.68
N ASP A 2 16.84 -13.52 -3.42
CA ASP A 2 18.29 -13.44 -3.29
C ASP A 2 18.79 -12.63 -4.48
N LEU A 3 19.32 -11.44 -4.22
CA LEU A 3 19.71 -10.48 -5.23
C LEU A 3 21.08 -9.88 -4.94
N GLU A 4 21.74 -9.43 -6.01
CA GLU A 4 22.89 -8.54 -5.85
C GLU A 4 22.40 -7.16 -5.37
N TRP A 5 22.99 -6.68 -4.27
CA TRP A 5 22.73 -5.39 -3.67
C TRP A 5 24.04 -4.62 -3.49
N LYS A 6 24.23 -3.55 -4.27
CA LYS A 6 25.45 -2.73 -4.25
C LYS A 6 26.72 -3.56 -4.37
N GLY A 7 26.74 -4.47 -5.35
CA GLY A 7 27.90 -5.32 -5.66
C GLY A 7 28.10 -6.54 -4.74
N ARG A 8 27.13 -6.86 -3.87
CA ARG A 8 27.21 -8.00 -2.95
C ARG A 8 25.94 -8.82 -2.99
N PRO A 9 26.00 -10.16 -2.97
CA PRO A 9 24.81 -10.99 -2.85
C PRO A 9 24.18 -10.79 -1.47
N ARG A 10 22.86 -10.53 -1.43
CA ARG A 10 22.08 -10.39 -0.19
C ARG A 10 20.78 -11.15 -0.26
N LYS A 11 20.33 -11.60 0.89
CA LYS A 11 19.00 -12.18 1.09
C LYS A 11 18.03 -11.08 1.42
N LEU A 12 17.18 -10.70 0.46
CA LEU A 12 16.30 -9.55 0.59
C LEU A 12 14.86 -9.96 0.91
N MET A 13 14.21 -9.18 1.76
CA MET A 13 12.78 -9.09 1.91
C MET A 13 12.29 -7.87 1.11
N LEU A 14 11.48 -8.12 0.10
CA LEU A 14 10.80 -7.10 -0.71
C LEU A 14 9.39 -6.94 -0.16
N TRP A 15 9.06 -5.77 0.35
CA TRP A 15 7.81 -5.56 1.06
C TRP A 15 7.09 -4.27 0.65
N ALA A 16 6.05 -4.42 -0.18
CA ALA A 16 5.09 -3.36 -0.39
C ALA A 16 4.13 -3.33 0.81
N ASN A 17 4.22 -2.29 1.61
CA ASN A 17 3.44 -2.17 2.83
C ASN A 17 2.14 -1.41 2.56
N ARG A 18 1.10 -1.77 3.30
CA ARG A 18 -0.21 -1.10 3.30
C ARG A 18 -0.11 0.41 3.51
N ASN A 19 0.91 0.86 4.26
CA ASN A 19 1.15 2.28 4.52
C ASN A 19 1.57 3.10 3.29
N GLY A 20 1.76 2.45 2.13
CA GLY A 20 2.11 3.07 0.86
C GLY A 20 3.61 3.18 0.58
N PHE A 21 4.45 2.64 1.45
CA PHE A 21 5.89 2.54 1.21
C PHE A 21 6.30 1.13 0.81
N TYR A 22 7.17 1.04 -0.17
CA TYR A 22 7.95 -0.14 -0.50
C TYR A 22 9.22 -0.16 0.34
N TYR A 23 9.50 -1.28 0.97
CA TYR A 23 10.69 -1.49 1.80
C TYR A 23 11.52 -2.63 1.25
N VAL A 24 12.83 -2.48 1.36
CA VAL A 24 13.79 -3.56 1.19
C VAL A 24 14.57 -3.72 2.49
N LEU A 25 14.50 -4.92 3.05
CA LEU A 25 15.26 -5.29 4.24
C LEU A 25 16.18 -6.45 3.91
N ASP A 26 17.33 -6.50 4.56
CA ASP A 26 18.10 -7.75 4.63
C ASP A 26 17.35 -8.74 5.53
N ARG A 27 16.88 -9.87 4.98
CA ARG A 27 16.04 -10.80 5.74
C ARG A 27 16.82 -11.65 6.76
N ALA A 28 18.15 -11.61 6.72
CA ALA A 28 18.99 -12.32 7.70
C ALA A 28 19.25 -11.48 8.95
N THR A 29 19.33 -10.14 8.79
CA THR A 29 19.71 -9.22 9.87
C THR A 29 18.59 -8.27 10.29
N GLY A 30 17.59 -8.04 9.42
CA GLY A 30 16.57 -7.02 9.58
C GLY A 30 17.07 -5.61 9.19
N GLU A 31 18.28 -5.48 8.64
CA GLU A 31 18.83 -4.19 8.22
C GLU A 31 17.92 -3.51 7.18
N PHE A 32 17.56 -2.26 7.43
CA PHE A 32 16.86 -1.43 6.46
C PHE A 32 17.81 -1.00 5.34
N LEU A 33 17.45 -1.29 4.09
CA LEU A 33 18.29 -1.03 2.93
C LEU A 33 17.72 0.05 2.01
N LEU A 34 16.40 0.07 1.84
CA LEU A 34 15.69 1.01 0.97
C LEU A 34 14.26 1.17 1.44
N GLY A 35 13.74 2.38 1.31
CA GLY A 35 12.31 2.64 1.39
C GLY A 35 11.90 3.74 0.44
N LYS A 36 10.79 3.53 -0.27
CA LYS A 36 10.27 4.48 -1.25
C LYS A 36 8.76 4.42 -1.31
N SER A 37 8.13 5.59 -1.40
CA SER A 37 6.69 5.66 -1.67
C SER A 37 6.39 5.05 -3.04
N PHE A 38 5.38 4.18 -3.11
CA PHE A 38 4.91 3.61 -4.36
C PHE A 38 3.50 4.06 -4.74
N VAL A 39 2.81 4.78 -3.86
CA VAL A 39 1.51 5.43 -4.09
C VAL A 39 1.52 6.83 -3.50
N LYS A 40 0.49 7.62 -3.80
CA LYS A 40 0.29 8.95 -3.23
C LYS A 40 0.30 8.93 -1.70
N GLN A 41 1.05 9.84 -1.10
CA GLN A 41 1.23 9.98 0.35
C GLN A 41 0.87 11.39 0.80
N THR A 42 0.14 11.50 1.91
CA THR A 42 -0.08 12.79 2.60
C THR A 42 0.23 12.73 4.09
N TRP A 43 0.22 11.53 4.70
CA TRP A 43 0.42 11.35 6.13
C TRP A 43 1.90 11.31 6.56
N ALA A 44 2.80 11.04 5.61
CA ALA A 44 4.23 11.00 5.84
C ALA A 44 4.98 11.71 4.72
N ALA A 45 5.99 12.49 5.09
CA ALA A 45 6.87 13.19 4.15
C ALA A 45 7.94 12.28 3.52
N GLY A 46 8.13 11.10 4.08
CA GLY A 46 9.12 10.12 3.64
C GLY A 46 9.48 9.17 4.76
N LEU A 47 10.64 8.53 4.64
CA LEU A 47 11.22 7.65 5.66
C LEU A 47 12.52 8.25 6.18
N ASP A 48 12.82 8.05 7.46
CA ASP A 48 14.11 8.35 8.05
C ASP A 48 15.19 7.32 7.66
N GLU A 49 16.42 7.51 8.13
CA GLU A 49 17.54 6.62 7.88
C GLU A 49 17.34 5.18 8.40
N LYS A 50 16.39 5.00 9.31
CA LYS A 50 16.02 3.68 9.88
C LYS A 50 14.77 3.09 9.23
N GLY A 51 14.25 3.72 8.17
CA GLY A 51 13.04 3.29 7.47
C GLY A 51 11.75 3.60 8.20
N ARG A 52 11.74 4.52 9.17
CA ARG A 52 10.55 4.92 9.90
C ARG A 52 9.86 6.09 9.20
N PRO A 53 8.53 6.06 9.07
CA PRO A 53 7.82 7.17 8.45
C PRO A 53 7.96 8.48 9.25
N VAL A 54 8.37 9.53 8.57
CA VAL A 54 8.39 10.90 9.07
C VAL A 54 6.99 11.48 8.90
N LYS A 55 6.23 11.52 9.98
CA LYS A 55 4.83 11.96 9.96
C LYS A 55 4.72 13.43 9.60
N VAL A 56 3.78 13.77 8.71
CA VAL A 56 3.38 15.16 8.46
C VAL A 56 2.52 15.64 9.62
N PRO A 57 2.81 16.83 10.22
CA PRO A 57 1.98 17.41 11.27
C PRO A 57 0.51 17.54 10.85
N HIS A 58 -0.39 17.42 11.80
CA HIS A 58 -1.85 17.61 11.62
C HIS A 58 -2.56 16.63 10.66
N MET A 59 -1.87 15.57 10.21
CA MET A 59 -2.46 14.52 9.36
C MET A 59 -3.07 13.36 10.16
N GLY A 60 -3.25 13.52 11.46
CA GLY A 60 -4.00 12.59 12.30
C GLY A 60 -5.51 12.83 12.25
N PRO A 61 -6.33 11.91 12.80
CA PRO A 61 -7.77 12.08 12.90
C PRO A 61 -8.14 13.39 13.61
N SER A 62 -9.11 14.14 13.07
CA SER A 62 -9.65 15.37 13.67
C SER A 62 -11.18 15.29 13.84
N ARG A 63 -11.79 16.24 14.54
CA ARG A 63 -13.25 16.31 14.68
C ARG A 63 -13.92 16.65 13.36
N GLU A 64 -13.29 17.50 12.57
CA GLU A 64 -13.76 17.98 11.25
C GLU A 64 -13.51 16.95 10.15
N GLY A 65 -12.68 15.96 10.44
CA GLY A 65 -12.20 14.96 9.49
C GLY A 65 -10.91 15.38 8.80
N THR A 66 -9.97 14.44 8.64
CA THR A 66 -8.70 14.64 7.95
C THR A 66 -8.62 13.72 6.76
N LEU A 67 -8.49 14.29 5.54
CA LEU A 67 -8.32 13.53 4.31
C LEU A 67 -6.88 13.01 4.20
N VAL A 68 -6.73 11.70 4.09
CA VAL A 68 -5.42 11.03 4.12
C VAL A 68 -5.26 10.08 2.92
N PHE A 69 -4.12 10.15 2.27
CA PHE A 69 -3.65 9.20 1.25
C PHE A 69 -2.41 8.45 1.76
N PRO A 70 -2.28 7.14 1.48
CA PRO A 70 -3.36 6.25 1.05
C PRO A 70 -4.42 6.14 2.14
N GLY A 71 -5.63 5.77 1.74
CA GLY A 71 -6.76 5.60 2.65
C GLY A 71 -6.66 4.37 3.53
N VAL A 72 -7.76 4.04 4.22
CA VAL A 72 -7.83 2.92 5.19
C VAL A 72 -7.49 1.56 4.59
N GLN A 73 -7.69 1.36 3.30
CA GLN A 73 -7.30 0.12 2.61
C GLN A 73 -5.80 0.04 2.31
N GLY A 74 -5.12 1.20 2.31
CA GLY A 74 -3.70 1.31 2.00
C GLY A 74 -3.41 1.39 0.51
N GLY A 75 -2.13 1.48 0.15
CA GLY A 75 -1.66 1.45 -1.23
C GLY A 75 -1.63 0.02 -1.82
N THR A 76 -1.61 -0.97 -0.97
CA THR A 76 -1.83 -2.40 -1.21
C THR A 76 -2.36 -3.02 0.08
N ASN A 77 -2.71 -4.31 0.05
CA ASN A 77 -3.19 -4.98 1.25
C ASN A 77 -2.59 -6.40 1.33
N TRP A 78 -3.30 -7.36 1.91
CA TRP A 78 -2.86 -8.76 2.09
C TRP A 78 -2.76 -9.56 0.78
N TYR A 79 -3.17 -8.99 -0.34
CA TYR A 79 -3.07 -9.61 -1.67
C TYR A 79 -1.61 -9.87 -2.02
N SER A 80 -1.28 -11.10 -2.40
CA SER A 80 0.10 -11.52 -2.61
C SER A 80 0.76 -10.76 -3.76
N PRO A 81 1.88 -10.08 -3.52
CA PRO A 81 2.76 -9.61 -4.59
C PRO A 81 3.54 -10.77 -5.19
N SER A 82 4.23 -10.56 -6.29
CA SER A 82 5.09 -11.55 -6.92
C SER A 82 6.42 -10.95 -7.36
N TYR A 83 7.49 -11.71 -7.27
CA TYR A 83 8.80 -11.35 -7.81
C TYR A 83 9.20 -12.33 -8.90
N SER A 84 9.56 -11.84 -10.07
CA SER A 84 10.13 -12.67 -11.13
C SER A 84 11.65 -12.50 -11.21
N PRO A 85 12.43 -13.55 -10.97
CA PRO A 85 13.89 -13.50 -11.14
C PRO A 85 14.31 -13.33 -12.60
N ARG A 86 13.46 -13.68 -13.55
CA ARG A 86 13.71 -13.56 -14.99
C ARG A 86 13.63 -12.11 -15.46
N THR A 87 12.60 -11.40 -15.06
CA THR A 87 12.45 -9.97 -15.40
C THR A 87 13.19 -9.06 -14.43
N GLY A 88 13.54 -9.57 -13.24
CA GLY A 88 14.15 -8.80 -12.17
C GLY A 88 13.19 -7.79 -11.53
N LEU A 89 11.87 -7.93 -11.74
CA LEU A 89 10.87 -6.98 -11.27
C LEU A 89 10.02 -7.55 -10.14
N PHE A 90 9.62 -6.65 -9.24
CA PHE A 90 8.68 -6.92 -8.17
C PHE A 90 7.31 -6.34 -8.53
N TYR A 91 6.30 -7.19 -8.62
CA TYR A 91 4.95 -6.84 -9.02
C TYR A 91 4.03 -6.77 -7.82
N ILE A 92 3.25 -5.69 -7.72
CA ILE A 92 2.35 -5.45 -6.60
C ILE A 92 0.94 -5.08 -7.10
N PRO A 93 -0.13 -5.64 -6.49
CA PRO A 93 -1.47 -5.15 -6.70
C PRO A 93 -1.60 -3.82 -5.93
N THR A 94 -1.90 -2.74 -6.64
CA THR A 94 -1.81 -1.38 -6.12
C THR A 94 -3.16 -0.69 -6.17
N TRP A 95 -3.45 0.06 -5.12
CA TRP A 95 -4.55 1.02 -5.06
C TRP A 95 -3.93 2.41 -4.93
N ASP A 96 -3.97 3.20 -5.98
CA ASP A 96 -3.37 4.53 -6.00
C ASP A 96 -4.42 5.62 -6.06
N ASP A 97 -4.11 6.76 -5.41
CA ASP A 97 -4.97 7.94 -5.30
C ASP A 97 -6.32 7.69 -4.59
N TYR A 98 -6.38 6.67 -3.73
CA TYR A 98 -7.50 6.43 -2.82
C TYR A 98 -7.25 7.08 -1.47
N SER A 99 -8.26 7.80 -0.97
CA SER A 99 -8.23 8.49 0.31
C SER A 99 -9.24 7.93 1.31
N THR A 100 -9.08 8.33 2.54
CA THR A 100 -10.09 8.17 3.61
C THR A 100 -10.11 9.42 4.46
N VAL A 101 -11.30 9.87 4.84
CA VAL A 101 -11.47 10.92 5.84
C VAL A 101 -11.49 10.28 7.22
N PHE A 102 -10.50 10.62 8.04
CA PHE A 102 -10.38 10.10 9.41
C PHE A 102 -10.93 11.11 10.41
N TYR A 103 -11.91 10.67 11.19
CA TYR A 103 -12.53 11.44 12.25
C TYR A 103 -12.04 11.00 13.61
N LYS A 104 -11.91 11.95 14.54
CA LYS A 104 -11.62 11.70 15.96
C LYS A 104 -12.85 12.02 16.80
N PHE A 105 -13.30 11.06 17.57
CA PHE A 105 -14.39 11.20 18.51
C PHE A 105 -13.93 10.79 19.90
N ALA A 106 -14.47 11.43 20.93
CA ALA A 106 -14.32 10.96 22.29
C ALA A 106 -15.14 9.67 22.48
N ALA A 107 -14.54 8.65 23.01
CA ALA A 107 -15.23 7.46 23.44
C ALA A 107 -14.68 7.01 24.80
N GLU A 108 -15.57 6.62 25.70
CA GLU A 108 -15.19 5.99 26.96
C GLU A 108 -15.01 4.50 26.73
N TYR A 109 -14.00 3.94 27.36
CA TYR A 109 -13.79 2.49 27.34
C TYR A 109 -14.76 1.82 28.29
N GLU A 110 -15.53 0.86 27.78
CA GLU A 110 -16.41 0.01 28.58
C GLU A 110 -15.92 -1.44 28.50
N PRO A 111 -15.61 -2.10 29.64
CA PRO A 111 -15.19 -3.50 29.64
C PRO A 111 -16.21 -4.42 28.96
N GLY A 112 -15.73 -5.36 28.14
CA GLY A 112 -16.58 -6.31 27.40
C GLY A 112 -17.26 -5.74 26.15
N LYS A 113 -17.18 -4.45 25.88
CA LYS A 113 -17.67 -3.84 24.66
C LYS A 113 -16.54 -3.60 23.63
N ARG A 114 -16.89 -3.65 22.36
CA ARG A 114 -15.93 -3.35 21.28
C ARG A 114 -15.52 -1.89 21.36
N TYR A 115 -14.21 -1.65 21.53
CA TYR A 115 -13.61 -0.33 21.55
C TYR A 115 -12.82 -0.08 20.27
N LEU A 116 -13.19 0.94 19.50
CA LEU A 116 -12.58 1.33 18.22
C LEU A 116 -11.95 2.73 18.26
N GLY A 117 -11.42 3.13 19.42
CA GLY A 117 -10.74 4.41 19.56
C GLY A 117 -11.62 5.64 19.36
N GLY A 118 -12.93 5.52 19.63
CA GLY A 118 -13.84 6.65 19.61
C GLY A 118 -14.58 6.90 18.29
N ILE A 119 -14.65 5.94 17.39
CA ILE A 119 -15.47 6.04 16.18
C ILE A 119 -16.94 5.76 16.55
N PRO A 120 -17.86 6.73 16.48
CA PRO A 120 -19.28 6.48 16.68
C PRO A 120 -19.81 5.52 15.62
N LYS A 121 -20.71 4.61 16.03
CA LYS A 121 -21.35 3.64 15.12
C LYS A 121 -22.04 4.28 13.91
N THR A 122 -22.45 5.53 14.03
CA THR A 122 -23.17 6.30 12.98
C THR A 122 -22.28 6.78 11.84
N ILE A 123 -20.95 6.76 11.98
CA ILE A 123 -20.02 7.31 10.98
C ILE A 123 -19.35 6.21 10.14
N ILE A 124 -19.46 4.96 10.54
CA ILE A 124 -18.99 3.82 9.76
C ILE A 124 -19.50 3.82 8.30
N PRO A 125 -20.72 4.25 7.97
CA PRO A 125 -21.19 4.34 6.59
C PRO A 125 -20.43 5.38 5.74
N SER A 126 -20.02 6.52 6.31
CA SER A 126 -19.29 7.55 5.55
C SER A 126 -17.82 7.16 5.31
N LEU A 127 -17.20 6.45 6.25
CA LEU A 127 -15.86 5.89 6.06
C LEU A 127 -15.79 4.82 4.97
N ARG A 128 -16.92 4.23 4.62
CA ARG A 128 -17.01 3.17 3.60
C ARG A 128 -17.29 3.69 2.21
N ARG A 129 -17.68 4.94 2.03
CA ARG A 129 -18.37 5.33 0.79
C ARG A 129 -17.69 6.39 -0.04
N GLU A 130 -16.93 7.31 0.55
CA GLU A 130 -16.43 8.42 -0.25
C GLU A 130 -15.32 8.03 -1.25
N PRO A 131 -14.32 7.20 -0.90
CA PRO A 131 -13.38 6.71 -1.91
C PRO A 131 -13.99 5.70 -2.89
N ILE A 132 -15.06 5.02 -2.49
CA ILE A 132 -15.67 3.92 -3.26
C ILE A 132 -16.75 4.43 -4.23
N LYS A 133 -17.40 5.55 -3.94
CA LYS A 133 -18.42 6.14 -4.83
C LYS A 133 -17.85 6.77 -6.09
N SER A 134 -16.58 7.09 -6.07
CA SER A 134 -15.89 7.80 -7.13
C SER A 134 -14.82 6.92 -7.79
N TRP A 135 -15.11 5.66 -8.01
CA TRP A 135 -14.22 4.73 -8.71
C TRP A 135 -14.10 5.07 -10.19
N GLY A 136 -13.53 6.24 -10.44
CA GLY A 136 -13.15 6.68 -11.77
C GLY A 136 -11.66 6.99 -11.79
N ALA A 137 -11.10 7.15 -12.97
CA ALA A 137 -9.69 7.48 -13.17
C ALA A 137 -9.27 8.79 -12.46
N GLU A 138 -10.23 9.65 -12.12
CA GLU A 138 -10.02 10.93 -11.44
C GLU A 138 -9.97 10.83 -9.91
N SER A 139 -10.41 9.71 -9.36
CA SER A 139 -10.58 9.54 -7.90
C SER A 139 -9.81 8.37 -7.32
N GLY A 140 -8.91 7.81 -8.07
CA GLY A 140 -8.11 6.65 -7.73
C GLY A 140 -8.31 5.50 -8.72
N TYR A 141 -7.36 4.59 -8.75
CA TYR A 141 -7.37 3.45 -9.65
C TYR A 141 -6.65 2.24 -9.04
N GLY A 142 -7.09 1.06 -9.46
CA GLY A 142 -6.33 -0.16 -9.27
C GLY A 142 -5.27 -0.32 -10.34
N ALA A 143 -4.18 -0.96 -10.00
CA ALA A 143 -3.14 -1.28 -10.98
C ALA A 143 -2.33 -2.52 -10.58
N VAL A 144 -1.78 -3.18 -11.57
CA VAL A 144 -0.59 -4.01 -11.40
C VAL A 144 0.61 -3.09 -11.60
N ARG A 145 1.40 -2.89 -10.56
CA ARG A 145 2.58 -2.02 -10.58
C ARG A 145 3.86 -2.84 -10.54
N ALA A 146 4.76 -2.61 -11.50
CA ALA A 146 6.08 -3.22 -11.51
C ALA A 146 7.11 -2.25 -10.98
N LEU A 147 7.85 -2.68 -9.95
CA LEU A 147 8.96 -1.93 -9.35
C LEU A 147 10.30 -2.62 -9.64
N ASP A 148 11.32 -1.81 -9.85
CA ASP A 148 12.69 -2.27 -9.71
C ASP A 148 12.98 -2.51 -8.22
N PRO A 149 13.26 -3.73 -7.80
CA PRO A 149 13.44 -4.04 -6.38
C PRO A 149 14.66 -3.36 -5.75
N ARG A 150 15.64 -2.92 -6.56
CA ARG A 150 16.88 -2.29 -6.07
C ARG A 150 16.75 -0.79 -5.85
N THR A 151 15.82 -0.14 -6.55
CA THR A 151 15.65 1.32 -6.51
C THR A 151 14.27 1.75 -6.02
N GLY A 152 13.29 0.83 -6.03
CA GLY A 152 11.89 1.13 -5.78
C GLY A 152 11.23 1.94 -6.89
N ASP A 153 11.92 2.13 -8.04
CA ASP A 153 11.38 2.86 -9.17
C ASP A 153 10.27 2.09 -9.86
N LYS A 154 9.21 2.79 -10.16
CA LYS A 154 8.15 2.28 -11.00
C LYS A 154 8.67 2.12 -12.43
N LYS A 155 8.62 0.88 -12.94
CA LYS A 155 8.97 0.58 -14.33
C LYS A 155 7.77 0.72 -15.25
N TRP A 156 6.63 0.21 -14.81
CA TRP A 156 5.36 0.33 -15.53
C TRP A 156 4.16 0.11 -14.59
N ASP A 157 3.00 0.56 -15.04
CA ASP A 157 1.69 0.26 -14.49
C ASP A 157 0.79 -0.33 -15.56
N PHE A 158 0.08 -1.39 -15.22
CA PHE A 158 -1.13 -1.81 -15.92
C PHE A 158 -2.33 -1.33 -15.11
N LYS A 159 -2.96 -0.24 -15.56
CA LYS A 159 -4.15 0.31 -14.91
C LYS A 159 -5.35 -0.60 -15.16
N MET A 160 -6.13 -0.80 -14.12
CA MET A 160 -7.39 -1.55 -14.15
C MET A 160 -8.54 -0.56 -14.07
N SER A 161 -9.70 -0.91 -14.61
CA SER A 161 -10.90 -0.07 -14.51
C SER A 161 -11.46 -0.02 -13.09
N ASP A 162 -11.14 -1.04 -12.27
CA ASP A 162 -11.49 -1.09 -10.85
C ASP A 162 -10.28 -1.55 -10.04
N VAL A 163 -10.37 -1.49 -8.73
CA VAL A 163 -9.34 -2.05 -7.84
C VAL A 163 -9.31 -3.56 -7.93
N THR A 164 -8.12 -4.14 -7.78
CA THR A 164 -7.98 -5.59 -7.64
C THR A 164 -7.92 -5.99 -6.18
N ASN A 165 -8.61 -7.07 -5.85
CA ASN A 165 -8.50 -7.80 -4.58
C ASN A 165 -7.77 -9.13 -4.79
N SER A 166 -7.13 -9.32 -5.93
CA SER A 166 -6.43 -10.55 -6.28
C SER A 166 -4.94 -10.44 -6.06
N GLY A 167 -4.31 -11.56 -5.73
CA GLY A 167 -2.87 -11.69 -5.73
C GLY A 167 -2.31 -11.77 -7.15
N LEU A 168 -1.00 -11.76 -7.24
CA LEU A 168 -0.24 -11.85 -8.48
C LEU A 168 0.55 -13.15 -8.51
N LEU A 169 0.57 -13.80 -9.68
CA LEU A 169 1.37 -14.98 -9.95
C LEU A 169 2.24 -14.74 -11.17
N THR A 170 3.55 -14.86 -11.00
CA THR A 170 4.52 -14.89 -12.12
C THR A 170 4.95 -16.31 -12.42
N THR A 171 5.18 -16.60 -13.69
CA THR A 171 5.63 -17.93 -14.16
C THR A 171 7.04 -17.88 -14.71
N ALA A 172 7.64 -19.06 -14.90
CA ALA A 172 8.94 -19.21 -15.55
C ALA A 172 8.93 -18.88 -17.07
N SER A 173 7.76 -18.75 -17.65
CA SER A 173 7.56 -18.33 -19.07
C SER A 173 7.21 -16.84 -19.22
N ASP A 174 7.52 -16.04 -18.21
CA ASP A 174 7.34 -14.57 -18.18
C ASP A 174 5.88 -14.12 -18.28
N LEU A 175 4.94 -14.99 -17.91
CA LEU A 175 3.54 -14.61 -17.78
C LEU A 175 3.26 -14.11 -16.36
N LEU A 176 2.37 -13.12 -16.28
CA LEU A 176 1.86 -12.56 -15.04
C LEU A 176 0.33 -12.71 -15.01
N PHE A 177 -0.19 -13.36 -13.99
CA PHE A 177 -1.61 -13.59 -13.81
C PHE A 177 -2.14 -12.81 -12.61
N THR A 178 -3.32 -12.21 -12.78
CA THR A 178 -4.10 -11.60 -11.71
C THR A 178 -5.56 -11.58 -12.10
N GLY A 179 -6.47 -11.35 -11.17
CA GLY A 179 -7.90 -11.17 -11.44
C GLY A 179 -8.33 -9.74 -11.19
N GLY A 180 -9.34 -9.27 -11.90
CA GLY A 180 -10.03 -8.01 -11.70
C GLY A 180 -11.40 -8.20 -11.08
N ARG A 181 -11.95 -7.15 -10.46
CA ARG A 181 -13.32 -7.16 -9.94
C ARG A 181 -14.36 -7.11 -11.06
N GLU A 182 -13.93 -6.72 -12.25
CA GLU A 182 -14.73 -6.73 -13.48
C GLU A 182 -14.99 -8.16 -14.03
N GLY A 183 -14.38 -9.18 -13.41
CA GLY A 183 -14.52 -10.57 -13.86
C GLY A 183 -13.51 -10.99 -14.94
N TYR A 184 -12.52 -10.18 -15.23
CA TYR A 184 -11.42 -10.54 -16.11
C TYR A 184 -10.26 -11.22 -15.33
N PHE A 185 -9.57 -12.06 -16.09
CA PHE A 185 -8.42 -12.82 -15.59
C PHE A 185 -7.21 -12.61 -16.50
#